data_d7b59a202db53e9d0341bcdcae47d7d7
#
_entry.id   d7b59a202db53e9d0341bcdcae47d7d7
#
_cell.length_a   1.000
_cell.length_b   1.000
_cell.length_c   1.000
_cell.angle_alpha   90.00
_cell.angle_beta   90.00
_cell.angle_gamma   90.00
#
_symmetry.space_group_name_H-M   'P 1'
#
loop_
_entity.id
_entity.type
_entity.pdbx_description
1 polymer ?
#
loop_
_entity_poly.entity_id
_entity_poly.type
_entity_poly.pdbx_seq_one_letter_code
_entity_poly.pdbx_strand_id
1 'polypeptide(L)'
;MTDLSDLPQLNEHAFRTIDPSEFGSPPEVAPIRVLLLYGSLRTRSFSRLLAQEAARILNAYGAQTEIFDPKDLPLPDSVEPDHPRVAALRDAANWCDAMVWCSPERHGAMTAILKAQIDWIPLALGSVRPTQGKTLAVMQVSGGSQSFNTVNQLRILGRWMRLITIPNQSSVPKAFLEFDDDDRMKPGALFNRVVDVMEELVRFTYLTRPLRDALVDRYSERVESPDALSARVNQRAL
;
A
#
# COMPACT_ATOMS: atom_id res chain seq x y z
N MET A 1 -10.25 0.87 -25.13
CA MET A 1 -10.23 2.22 -24.50
C MET A 1 -10.44 2.03 -23.03
N THR A 2 -9.60 2.62 -22.20
CA THR A 2 -9.75 2.58 -20.73
C THR A 2 -11.04 3.31 -20.36
N ASP A 3 -11.89 2.70 -19.53
CA ASP A 3 -13.10 3.37 -19.04
C ASP A 3 -12.71 4.33 -17.92
N LEU A 4 -12.89 5.63 -18.14
CA LEU A 4 -12.60 6.71 -17.20
C LEU A 4 -13.89 7.33 -16.61
N SER A 5 -15.05 6.74 -16.87
CA SER A 5 -16.34 7.29 -16.43
C SER A 5 -16.47 7.44 -14.91
N ASP A 6 -15.75 6.60 -14.14
CA ASP A 6 -15.69 6.69 -12.66
C ASP A 6 -14.67 7.71 -12.12
N LEU A 7 -14.00 8.46 -13.00
CA LEU A 7 -13.00 9.47 -12.66
C LEU A 7 -13.28 10.81 -13.36
N PRO A 8 -14.46 11.44 -13.13
CA PRO A 8 -14.86 12.65 -13.86
C PRO A 8 -13.93 13.86 -13.63
N GLN A 9 -13.15 13.85 -12.55
CA GLN A 9 -12.16 14.89 -12.24
C GLN A 9 -10.79 14.68 -12.94
N LEU A 10 -10.58 13.52 -13.58
CA LEU A 10 -9.36 13.21 -14.29
C LEU A 10 -9.32 13.96 -15.62
N ASN A 11 -8.19 14.58 -15.95
CA ASN A 11 -7.98 15.16 -17.29
C ASN A 11 -7.63 14.05 -18.28
N GLU A 12 -8.61 13.65 -19.10
CA GLU A 12 -8.46 12.57 -20.07
C GLU A 12 -7.34 12.82 -21.10
N HIS A 13 -7.09 14.08 -21.47
CA HIS A 13 -6.03 14.44 -22.42
C HIS A 13 -4.63 14.29 -21.83
N ALA A 14 -4.51 14.36 -20.50
CA ALA A 14 -3.24 14.17 -19.80
C ALA A 14 -3.02 12.71 -19.37
N PHE A 15 -4.08 11.93 -19.26
CA PHE A 15 -4.00 10.52 -18.87
C PHE A 15 -3.34 9.69 -19.98
N ARG A 16 -2.31 8.92 -19.61
CA ARG A 16 -1.59 8.03 -20.53
C ARG A 16 -1.60 6.63 -19.98
N THR A 17 -2.04 5.67 -20.78
CA THR A 17 -1.88 4.25 -20.46
C THR A 17 -0.40 3.91 -20.31
N ILE A 18 -0.10 2.97 -19.43
CA ILE A 18 1.26 2.49 -19.18
C ILE A 18 1.44 1.18 -19.94
N ASP A 19 2.41 1.14 -20.86
CA ASP A 19 2.81 -0.09 -21.54
C ASP A 19 3.83 -0.84 -20.67
N PRO A 20 3.50 -2.05 -20.18
CA PRO A 20 4.43 -2.85 -19.38
C PRO A 20 5.77 -3.14 -20.07
N SER A 21 5.79 -3.18 -21.41
CA SER A 21 7.00 -3.45 -22.17
C SER A 21 8.07 -2.36 -22.07
N GLU A 22 7.67 -1.11 -21.81
CA GLU A 22 8.60 -0.01 -21.54
C GLU A 22 9.42 -0.24 -20.26
N PHE A 23 8.96 -1.14 -19.38
CA PHE A 23 9.58 -1.49 -18.11
C PHE A 23 10.15 -2.91 -18.10
N GLY A 24 10.39 -3.49 -19.27
CA GLY A 24 10.97 -4.82 -19.42
C GLY A 24 10.01 -5.98 -19.07
N SER A 25 8.73 -5.71 -18.90
CA SER A 25 7.70 -6.74 -18.73
C SER A 25 7.19 -7.22 -20.09
N PRO A 26 6.81 -8.51 -20.24
CA PRO A 26 6.16 -8.98 -21.47
C PRO A 26 4.86 -8.19 -21.76
N PRO A 27 4.49 -7.99 -23.04
CA PRO A 27 3.24 -7.28 -23.39
C PRO A 27 1.97 -7.91 -22.81
N GLU A 28 1.96 -9.23 -22.67
CA GLU A 28 0.84 -10.02 -22.11
C GLU A 28 1.00 -10.31 -20.60
N VAL A 29 1.69 -9.43 -19.88
CA VAL A 29 1.86 -9.61 -18.46
C VAL A 29 0.52 -9.49 -17.71
N ALA A 30 0.30 -10.36 -16.73
CA ALA A 30 -0.88 -10.28 -15.87
C ALA A 30 -0.98 -8.90 -15.18
N PRO A 31 -2.20 -8.35 -15.00
CA PRO A 31 -2.41 -7.10 -14.27
C PRO A 31 -1.67 -7.09 -12.93
N ILE A 32 -1.16 -5.94 -12.53
CA ILE A 32 -0.59 -5.80 -11.18
C ILE A 32 -1.72 -5.83 -10.15
N ARG A 33 -1.43 -6.42 -9.00
CA ARG A 33 -2.36 -6.57 -7.88
C ARG A 33 -1.95 -5.63 -6.76
N VAL A 34 -2.85 -4.78 -6.32
CA VAL A 34 -2.55 -3.75 -5.33
C VAL A 34 -3.45 -3.88 -4.12
N LEU A 35 -2.84 -4.04 -2.94
CA LEU A 35 -3.53 -4.02 -1.65
C LEU A 35 -3.49 -2.60 -1.07
N LEU A 36 -4.66 -2.05 -0.76
CA LEU A 36 -4.78 -0.74 -0.12
C LEU A 36 -5.19 -0.91 1.36
N LEU A 37 -4.41 -0.32 2.25
CA LEU A 37 -4.68 -0.28 3.69
C LEU A 37 -5.01 1.16 4.10
N TYR A 38 -6.04 1.33 4.95
CA TYR A 38 -6.39 2.64 5.49
C TYR A 38 -6.53 2.62 7.01
N GLY A 39 -6.27 3.78 7.65
CA GLY A 39 -6.05 3.87 9.10
C GLY A 39 -7.22 4.47 9.89
N SER A 40 -8.49 4.12 9.61
CA SER A 40 -9.61 4.71 10.35
C SER A 40 -10.85 3.82 10.36
N LEU A 41 -11.55 3.78 11.49
CA LEU A 41 -12.84 3.07 11.65
C LEU A 41 -14.05 4.03 11.66
N ARG A 42 -13.86 5.32 11.33
CA ARG A 42 -14.96 6.28 11.26
C ARG A 42 -15.88 5.96 10.09
N THR A 43 -17.19 6.17 10.26
CA THR A 43 -18.20 5.98 9.19
C THR A 43 -17.84 6.79 7.95
N ARG A 44 -17.57 8.10 8.08
CA ARG A 44 -16.98 8.93 7.04
C ARG A 44 -15.49 9.07 7.31
N SER A 45 -14.67 8.25 6.67
CA SER A 45 -13.23 8.20 6.86
C SER A 45 -12.50 8.76 5.63
N PHE A 46 -11.88 9.94 5.74
CA PHE A 46 -11.15 10.54 4.63
C PHE A 46 -9.94 9.70 4.18
N SER A 47 -9.32 8.91 5.05
CA SER A 47 -8.27 7.98 4.62
C SER A 47 -8.84 6.80 3.82
N ARG A 48 -10.06 6.34 4.12
CA ARG A 48 -10.76 5.36 3.28
C ARG A 48 -11.15 5.97 1.94
N LEU A 49 -11.72 7.18 1.94
CA LEU A 49 -12.11 7.88 0.71
C LEU A 49 -10.90 8.11 -0.19
N LEU A 50 -9.75 8.53 0.36
CA LEU A 50 -8.52 8.68 -0.40
C LEU A 50 -8.00 7.34 -0.94
N ALA A 51 -8.09 6.25 -0.17
CA ALA A 51 -7.75 4.92 -0.65
C ALA A 51 -8.70 4.45 -1.78
N GLN A 52 -9.98 4.79 -1.71
CA GLN A 52 -10.96 4.50 -2.76
C GLN A 52 -10.66 5.27 -4.06
N GLU A 53 -10.29 6.56 -3.97
CA GLU A 53 -9.85 7.32 -5.15
C GLU A 53 -8.58 6.73 -5.75
N ALA A 54 -7.60 6.36 -4.92
CA ALA A 54 -6.40 5.67 -5.38
C ALA A 54 -6.72 4.34 -6.09
N ALA A 55 -7.66 3.56 -5.56
CA ALA A 55 -8.10 2.31 -6.20
C ALA A 55 -8.75 2.55 -7.57
N ARG A 56 -9.61 3.58 -7.71
CA ARG A 56 -10.21 3.95 -9.00
C ARG A 56 -9.14 4.32 -10.03
N ILE A 57 -8.17 5.14 -9.62
CA ILE A 57 -7.04 5.53 -10.49
C ILE A 57 -6.22 4.30 -10.90
N LEU A 58 -5.90 3.42 -9.95
CA LEU A 58 -5.17 2.18 -10.23
C LEU A 58 -5.95 1.25 -11.19
N ASN A 59 -7.25 1.13 -11.01
CA ASN A 59 -8.12 0.35 -11.91
C ASN A 59 -8.13 0.95 -13.32
N ALA A 60 -8.12 2.29 -13.46
CA ALA A 60 -7.99 2.96 -14.75
C ALA A 60 -6.64 2.67 -15.44
N TYR A 61 -5.58 2.41 -14.66
CA TYR A 61 -4.29 1.90 -15.18
C TYR A 61 -4.28 0.38 -15.42
N GLY A 62 -5.41 -0.30 -15.25
CA GLY A 62 -5.53 -1.75 -15.49
C GLY A 62 -5.06 -2.62 -14.33
N ALA A 63 -4.82 -2.07 -13.14
CA ALA A 63 -4.50 -2.84 -11.95
C ALA A 63 -5.75 -3.54 -11.37
N GLN A 64 -5.54 -4.63 -10.65
CA GLN A 64 -6.54 -5.25 -9.78
C GLN A 64 -6.33 -4.73 -8.36
N THR A 65 -7.36 -4.19 -7.73
CA THR A 65 -7.25 -3.58 -6.41
C THR A 65 -8.08 -4.32 -5.36
N GLU A 66 -7.53 -4.41 -4.15
CA GLU A 66 -8.24 -4.86 -2.97
C GLU A 66 -8.05 -3.83 -1.85
N ILE A 67 -9.15 -3.33 -1.27
CA ILE A 67 -9.12 -2.45 -0.10
C ILE A 67 -9.47 -3.28 1.12
N PHE A 68 -8.52 -3.46 2.03
CA PHE A 68 -8.77 -4.18 3.27
C PHE A 68 -9.50 -3.27 4.28
N ASP A 69 -10.68 -3.72 4.75
CA ASP A 69 -11.39 -3.02 5.82
C ASP A 69 -10.80 -3.42 7.18
N PRO A 70 -10.22 -2.47 7.95
CA PRO A 70 -9.67 -2.77 9.28
C PRO A 70 -10.72 -3.01 10.37
N LYS A 71 -12.02 -2.92 10.03
CA LYS A 71 -13.09 -3.21 10.99
C LYS A 71 -12.98 -4.66 11.48
N ASP A 72 -13.16 -4.84 12.76
CA ASP A 72 -13.10 -6.15 13.44
C ASP A 72 -11.75 -6.89 13.31
N LEU A 73 -10.68 -6.18 12.90
CA LEU A 73 -9.33 -6.70 13.01
C LEU A 73 -8.89 -6.58 14.49
N PRO A 74 -8.55 -7.69 15.18
CA PRO A 74 -8.10 -7.63 16.55
C PRO A 74 -6.75 -6.91 16.68
N LEU A 75 -6.45 -6.41 17.86
CA LEU A 75 -5.12 -5.86 18.14
C LEU A 75 -4.07 -6.99 18.11
N PRO A 76 -2.85 -6.72 17.67
CA PRO A 76 -1.73 -7.65 17.84
C PRO A 76 -1.63 -8.12 19.31
N ASP A 77 -1.24 -9.38 19.48
CA ASP A 77 -1.10 -10.07 20.77
C ASP A 77 -2.42 -10.30 21.56
N SER A 78 -3.57 -9.89 21.05
CA SER A 78 -4.87 -10.11 21.70
C SER A 78 -5.57 -11.42 21.29
N VAL A 79 -5.13 -12.03 20.19
CA VAL A 79 -5.63 -13.30 19.64
C VAL A 79 -4.49 -14.07 18.98
N GLU A 80 -4.72 -15.34 18.72
CA GLU A 80 -3.78 -16.17 17.97
C GLU A 80 -3.70 -15.74 16.48
N PRO A 81 -2.57 -15.99 15.81
CA PRO A 81 -2.35 -15.60 14.42
C PRO A 81 -3.27 -16.23 13.38
N ASP A 82 -4.01 -17.28 13.73
CA ASP A 82 -4.98 -17.97 12.87
C ASP A 82 -6.39 -17.35 12.88
N HIS A 83 -6.59 -16.28 13.65
CA HIS A 83 -7.85 -15.54 13.66
C HIS A 83 -8.27 -15.17 12.22
N PRO A 84 -9.55 -15.41 11.80
CA PRO A 84 -9.98 -15.27 10.40
C PRO A 84 -9.68 -13.91 9.78
N ARG A 85 -9.81 -12.82 10.55
CA ARG A 85 -9.50 -11.46 10.05
C ARG A 85 -8.00 -11.24 9.83
N VAL A 86 -7.17 -11.87 10.66
CA VAL A 86 -5.70 -11.84 10.52
C VAL A 86 -5.29 -12.66 9.31
N ALA A 87 -5.84 -13.86 9.15
CA ALA A 87 -5.60 -14.71 7.98
C ALA A 87 -5.97 -13.98 6.68
N ALA A 88 -7.16 -13.37 6.59
CA ALA A 88 -7.59 -12.60 5.42
C ALA A 88 -6.62 -11.45 5.07
N LEU A 89 -6.12 -10.72 6.07
CA LEU A 89 -5.12 -9.65 5.84
C LEU A 89 -3.80 -10.22 5.31
N ARG A 90 -3.34 -11.34 5.85
CA ARG A 90 -2.11 -12.01 5.41
C ARG A 90 -2.24 -12.58 4.00
N ASP A 91 -3.40 -13.14 3.67
CA ASP A 91 -3.69 -13.64 2.33
C ASP A 91 -3.68 -12.49 1.31
N ALA A 92 -4.32 -11.37 1.62
CA ALA A 92 -4.28 -10.16 0.79
C ALA A 92 -2.84 -9.60 0.65
N ALA A 93 -2.06 -9.61 1.73
CA ALA A 93 -0.65 -9.20 1.70
C ALA A 93 0.22 -10.14 0.84
N ASN A 94 -0.07 -11.45 0.82
CA ASN A 94 0.61 -12.42 -0.05
C ASN A 94 0.19 -12.25 -1.51
N TRP A 95 -1.10 -12.03 -1.76
CA TRP A 95 -1.69 -11.91 -3.09
C TRP A 95 -1.15 -10.71 -3.87
N CYS A 96 -0.94 -9.56 -3.24
CA CYS A 96 -0.60 -8.32 -3.93
C CYS A 96 0.84 -8.30 -4.47
N ASP A 97 1.07 -7.47 -5.50
CA ASP A 97 2.39 -7.12 -6.05
C ASP A 97 2.88 -5.78 -5.50
N ALA A 98 1.94 -4.91 -5.09
CA ALA A 98 2.18 -3.57 -4.55
C ALA A 98 1.22 -3.28 -3.40
N MET A 99 1.57 -2.28 -2.57
CA MET A 99 0.70 -1.79 -1.50
C MET A 99 0.53 -0.26 -1.58
N VAL A 100 -0.62 0.22 -1.11
CA VAL A 100 -0.87 1.63 -0.80
C VAL A 100 -1.24 1.72 0.68
N TRP A 101 -0.49 2.51 1.45
CA TRP A 101 -0.79 2.77 2.84
C TRP A 101 -1.29 4.20 3.02
N CYS A 102 -2.53 4.36 3.50
CA CYS A 102 -3.18 5.64 3.72
C CYS A 102 -3.57 5.82 5.19
N SER A 103 -2.92 6.72 5.91
CA SER A 103 -3.23 6.98 7.31
C SER A 103 -3.75 8.40 7.52
N PRO A 104 -4.74 8.58 8.41
CA PRO A 104 -4.93 9.88 9.02
C PRO A 104 -3.69 10.24 9.84
N GLU A 105 -3.32 11.53 9.84
CA GLU A 105 -2.39 12.03 10.83
C GLU A 105 -3.12 12.28 12.15
N ARG A 106 -2.63 11.68 13.22
CA ARG A 106 -3.12 11.90 14.58
C ARG A 106 -1.94 12.17 15.50
N HIS A 107 -1.92 13.37 16.08
CA HIS A 107 -0.82 13.82 16.94
C HIS A 107 0.57 13.69 16.29
N GLY A 108 0.67 14.06 15.00
CA GLY A 108 1.92 14.00 14.24
C GLY A 108 2.36 12.59 13.84
N ALA A 109 1.50 11.58 13.93
CA ALA A 109 1.84 10.18 13.66
C ALA A 109 0.74 9.44 12.88
N MET A 110 1.11 8.26 12.33
CA MET A 110 0.13 7.32 11.82
C MET A 110 -0.80 6.83 12.94
N THR A 111 -2.00 6.40 12.56
CA THR A 111 -2.96 5.87 13.54
C THR A 111 -2.59 4.45 13.99
N ALA A 112 -3.03 4.11 15.22
CA ALA A 112 -2.94 2.74 15.73
C ALA A 112 -3.69 1.74 14.82
N ILE A 113 -4.78 2.17 14.16
CA ILE A 113 -5.55 1.32 13.24
C ILE A 113 -4.72 0.88 12.04
N LEU A 114 -3.92 1.77 11.43
CA LEU A 114 -3.03 1.38 10.34
C LEU A 114 -1.86 0.54 10.87
N LYS A 115 -1.27 0.97 11.99
CA LYS A 115 -0.12 0.27 12.58
C LYS A 115 -0.48 -1.18 12.95
N ALA A 116 -1.66 -1.41 13.54
CA ALA A 116 -2.13 -2.76 13.87
C ALA A 116 -2.24 -3.67 12.64
N GLN A 117 -2.73 -3.17 11.49
CA GLN A 117 -2.76 -3.94 10.26
C GLN A 117 -1.35 -4.37 9.84
N ILE A 118 -0.39 -3.45 9.91
CA ILE A 118 1.00 -3.75 9.50
C ILE A 118 1.67 -4.70 10.49
N ASP A 119 1.39 -4.59 11.78
CA ASP A 119 1.94 -5.48 12.81
C ASP A 119 1.45 -6.93 12.68
N TRP A 120 0.28 -7.14 12.10
CA TRP A 120 -0.21 -8.48 11.77
C TRP A 120 0.46 -9.12 10.55
N ILE A 121 1.17 -8.35 9.72
CA ILE A 121 1.88 -8.87 8.54
C ILE A 121 3.31 -9.23 8.94
N PRO A 122 3.67 -10.51 9.03
CA PRO A 122 5.01 -10.91 9.45
C PRO A 122 6.04 -10.63 8.35
N LEU A 123 7.29 -10.39 8.73
CA LEU A 123 8.40 -10.26 7.78
C LEU A 123 8.69 -11.58 7.05
N ALA A 124 8.39 -12.71 7.68
CA ALA A 124 8.55 -14.03 7.10
C ALA A 124 7.50 -15.00 7.68
N LEU A 125 7.00 -15.88 6.82
CA LEU A 125 6.23 -17.07 7.15
C LEU A 125 6.98 -18.27 6.53
N GLY A 126 7.96 -18.82 7.25
CA GLY A 126 8.93 -19.74 6.65
C GLY A 126 9.66 -19.07 5.48
N SER A 127 9.59 -19.66 4.30
CA SER A 127 10.16 -19.10 3.06
C SER A 127 9.32 -17.96 2.44
N VAL A 128 8.07 -17.78 2.86
CA VAL A 128 7.19 -16.73 2.32
C VAL A 128 7.56 -15.37 2.90
N ARG A 129 7.66 -14.36 2.02
CA ARG A 129 7.97 -12.96 2.37
C ARG A 129 6.79 -12.07 1.93
N PRO A 130 5.80 -11.82 2.79
CA PRO A 130 4.56 -11.15 2.39
C PRO A 130 4.76 -9.77 1.78
N THR A 131 5.77 -9.02 2.23
CA THR A 131 6.02 -7.63 1.79
C THR A 131 7.32 -7.45 1.01
N GLN A 132 8.31 -8.28 1.21
CA GLN A 132 9.66 -8.07 0.69
C GLN A 132 9.69 -8.01 -0.84
N GLY A 133 10.33 -6.96 -1.37
CA GLY A 133 10.49 -6.74 -2.81
C GLY A 133 9.22 -6.24 -3.53
N LYS A 134 8.12 -6.01 -2.80
CA LYS A 134 6.93 -5.37 -3.33
C LYS A 134 7.06 -3.84 -3.27
N THR A 135 6.36 -3.13 -4.15
CA THR A 135 6.35 -1.67 -4.15
C THR A 135 5.35 -1.10 -3.14
N LEU A 136 5.61 0.11 -2.66
CA LEU A 136 4.76 0.80 -1.69
C LEU A 136 4.58 2.27 -2.07
N ALA A 137 3.33 2.72 -2.15
CA ALA A 137 2.96 4.12 -2.10
C ALA A 137 2.45 4.51 -0.71
N VAL A 138 2.78 5.71 -0.24
CA VAL A 138 2.34 6.22 1.06
C VAL A 138 1.56 7.49 0.91
N MET A 139 0.43 7.57 1.64
CA MET A 139 -0.48 8.71 1.64
C MET A 139 -0.93 9.04 3.06
N GLN A 140 -1.23 10.32 3.30
CA GLN A 140 -1.86 10.76 4.54
C GLN A 140 -2.99 11.73 4.30
N VAL A 141 -3.90 11.83 5.27
CA VAL A 141 -4.91 12.87 5.38
C VAL A 141 -4.78 13.54 6.74
N SER A 142 -5.02 14.85 6.81
CA SER A 142 -5.06 15.59 8.08
C SER A 142 -6.23 16.55 8.14
N GLY A 143 -6.66 16.91 9.36
CA GLY A 143 -7.68 17.94 9.58
C GLY A 143 -7.09 19.34 9.69
N GLY A 144 -5.76 19.46 9.84
CA GLY A 144 -5.04 20.72 10.01
C GLY A 144 -4.35 21.19 8.73
N SER A 145 -3.34 22.02 8.93
CA SER A 145 -2.46 22.51 7.86
C SER A 145 -1.63 21.37 7.24
N GLN A 146 -0.92 21.68 6.16
CA GLN A 146 -0.03 20.75 5.50
C GLN A 146 1.00 20.17 6.49
N SER A 147 1.12 18.85 6.47
CA SER A 147 2.10 18.07 7.22
C SER A 147 2.59 16.89 6.38
N PHE A 148 3.78 16.39 6.69
CA PHE A 148 4.37 15.20 6.10
C PHE A 148 4.84 14.18 7.16
N ASN A 149 4.47 14.39 8.42
CA ASN A 149 4.95 13.56 9.52
C ASN A 149 4.55 12.09 9.34
N THR A 150 3.29 11.85 9.01
CA THR A 150 2.78 10.48 8.87
C THR A 150 3.39 9.77 7.65
N VAL A 151 3.45 10.42 6.47
CA VAL A 151 4.08 9.79 5.30
C VAL A 151 5.57 9.51 5.52
N ASN A 152 6.29 10.36 6.26
CA ASN A 152 7.68 10.11 6.63
C ASN A 152 7.80 8.87 7.55
N GLN A 153 6.91 8.71 8.51
CA GLN A 153 6.87 7.52 9.36
C GLN A 153 6.50 6.26 8.56
N LEU A 154 5.55 6.37 7.63
CA LEU A 154 5.16 5.25 6.75
C LEU A 154 6.33 4.83 5.84
N ARG A 155 7.17 5.76 5.37
CA ARG A 155 8.40 5.44 4.63
C ARG A 155 9.40 4.66 5.48
N ILE A 156 9.62 5.08 6.73
CA ILE A 156 10.49 4.36 7.67
C ILE A 156 9.94 2.95 7.91
N LEU A 157 8.64 2.82 8.14
CA LEU A 157 7.98 1.54 8.35
C LEU A 157 8.03 0.66 7.10
N GLY A 158 7.81 1.23 5.90
CA GLY A 158 7.95 0.53 4.63
C GLY A 158 9.35 -0.08 4.44
N ARG A 159 10.39 0.68 4.80
CA ARG A 159 11.77 0.16 4.82
C ARG A 159 11.93 -1.02 5.78
N TRP A 160 11.35 -0.94 6.98
CA TRP A 160 11.39 -2.05 7.95
C TRP A 160 10.66 -3.30 7.42
N MET A 161 9.53 -3.10 6.74
CA MET A 161 8.78 -4.16 6.09
C MET A 161 9.43 -4.64 4.76
N ARG A 162 10.60 -4.08 4.42
CA ARG A 162 11.39 -4.41 3.21
C ARG A 162 10.64 -4.18 1.90
N LEU A 163 9.74 -3.19 1.92
CA LEU A 163 9.05 -2.70 0.73
C LEU A 163 9.93 -1.70 -0.03
N ILE A 164 9.75 -1.64 -1.34
CA ILE A 164 10.34 -0.63 -2.21
C ILE A 164 9.39 0.57 -2.22
N THR A 165 9.61 1.52 -1.30
CA THR A 165 8.77 2.72 -1.23
C THR A 165 9.11 3.67 -2.37
N ILE A 166 8.13 3.96 -3.24
CA ILE A 166 8.31 4.87 -4.37
C ILE A 166 8.65 6.30 -3.92
N PRO A 167 9.35 7.11 -4.74
CA PRO A 167 9.74 8.48 -4.40
C PRO A 167 8.56 9.39 -4.05
N ASN A 168 7.50 9.39 -4.86
CA ASN A 168 6.33 10.23 -4.65
C ASN A 168 5.48 9.81 -3.44
N GLN A 169 4.74 10.79 -2.91
CA GLN A 169 3.80 10.62 -1.81
C GLN A 169 2.68 11.65 -1.89
N SER A 170 1.54 11.38 -1.26
CA SER A 170 0.44 12.33 -1.15
C SER A 170 0.16 12.70 0.30
N SER A 171 -0.04 13.98 0.56
CA SER A 171 -0.51 14.49 1.84
C SER A 171 -1.66 15.47 1.59
N VAL A 172 -2.86 15.14 2.08
CA VAL A 172 -4.09 15.92 1.88
C VAL A 172 -4.44 16.64 3.19
N PRO A 173 -4.09 17.94 3.32
CA PRO A 173 -4.46 18.75 4.47
C PRO A 173 -5.94 19.11 4.42
N LYS A 174 -6.55 19.43 5.56
CA LYS A 174 -7.97 19.83 5.67
C LYS A 174 -8.87 18.92 4.83
N ALA A 175 -8.65 17.61 4.92
CA ALA A 175 -9.28 16.62 4.05
C ALA A 175 -10.82 16.75 3.95
N PHE A 176 -11.46 17.31 4.98
CA PHE A 176 -12.90 17.58 4.99
C PHE A 176 -13.35 18.62 3.95
N LEU A 177 -12.43 19.40 3.37
CA LEU A 177 -12.70 20.35 2.27
C LEU A 177 -12.45 19.73 0.89
N GLU A 178 -11.71 18.64 0.83
CA GLU A 178 -11.22 18.03 -0.42
C GLU A 178 -12.13 16.94 -0.97
N PHE A 179 -13.15 16.54 -0.20
CA PHE A 179 -14.15 15.56 -0.63
C PHE A 179 -15.53 16.22 -0.64
N ASP A 180 -16.31 15.90 -1.67
CA ASP A 180 -17.69 16.36 -1.83
C ASP A 180 -18.69 15.51 -1.01
N ASP A 181 -19.97 15.79 -1.18
CA ASP A 181 -21.06 15.10 -0.47
C ASP A 181 -21.29 13.68 -0.99
N ASP A 182 -20.81 13.36 -2.20
CA ASP A 182 -20.82 12.04 -2.81
C ASP A 182 -19.53 11.23 -2.45
N ASP A 183 -18.75 11.72 -1.47
CA ASP A 183 -17.51 11.11 -1.00
C ASP A 183 -16.42 10.99 -2.07
N ARG A 184 -16.46 11.84 -3.13
CA ARG A 184 -15.47 11.90 -4.19
C ARG A 184 -14.47 13.02 -3.92
N MET A 185 -13.21 12.77 -4.27
CA MET A 185 -12.20 13.80 -4.17
C MET A 185 -12.42 14.88 -5.23
N LYS A 186 -12.41 16.16 -4.82
CA LYS A 186 -12.62 17.29 -5.72
C LYS A 186 -11.46 17.43 -6.71
N PRO A 187 -11.72 17.92 -7.92
CA PRO A 187 -10.66 18.22 -8.88
C PRO A 187 -9.71 19.30 -8.31
N GLY A 188 -8.40 19.16 -8.57
CA GLY A 188 -7.41 20.11 -8.11
C GLY A 188 -6.02 19.52 -7.96
N ALA A 189 -5.08 20.33 -7.49
CA ALA A 189 -3.68 19.93 -7.37
C ALA A 189 -3.47 18.72 -6.43
N LEU A 190 -4.31 18.58 -5.38
CA LEU A 190 -4.20 17.45 -4.47
C LEU A 190 -4.68 16.16 -5.11
N PHE A 191 -5.78 16.19 -5.90
CA PHE A 191 -6.21 15.06 -6.71
C PHE A 191 -5.14 14.68 -7.74
N ASN A 192 -4.61 15.65 -8.51
CA ASN A 192 -3.54 15.41 -9.48
C ASN A 192 -2.33 14.74 -8.83
N ARG A 193 -1.98 15.14 -7.59
CA ARG A 193 -0.91 14.48 -6.83
C ARG A 193 -1.21 13.02 -6.52
N VAL A 194 -2.46 12.66 -6.26
CA VAL A 194 -2.83 11.24 -6.07
C VAL A 194 -2.66 10.47 -7.39
N VAL A 195 -3.03 11.07 -8.52
CA VAL A 195 -2.81 10.47 -9.85
C VAL A 195 -1.32 10.23 -10.09
N ASP A 196 -0.46 11.24 -9.86
CA ASP A 196 1.01 11.12 -10.00
C ASP A 196 1.56 9.95 -9.17
N VAL A 197 1.11 9.82 -7.91
CA VAL A 197 1.58 8.76 -6.99
C VAL A 197 1.14 7.38 -7.48
N MET A 198 -0.09 7.23 -7.97
CA MET A 198 -0.59 5.94 -8.45
C MET A 198 0.05 5.56 -9.78
N GLU A 199 0.24 6.52 -10.69
CA GLU A 199 0.96 6.32 -11.95
C GLU A 199 2.39 5.83 -11.69
N GLU A 200 3.11 6.50 -10.78
CA GLU A 200 4.47 6.11 -10.40
C GLU A 200 4.50 4.72 -9.76
N LEU A 201 3.52 4.39 -8.88
CA LEU A 201 3.43 3.06 -8.29
C LEU A 201 3.30 1.96 -9.35
N VAL A 202 2.45 2.17 -10.35
CA VAL A 202 2.26 1.22 -11.46
C VAL A 202 3.56 1.02 -12.23
N ARG A 203 4.26 2.11 -12.60
CA ARG A 203 5.55 2.06 -13.32
C ARG A 203 6.62 1.33 -12.51
N PHE A 204 6.79 1.66 -11.23
CA PHE A 204 7.75 0.98 -10.37
C PHE A 204 7.41 -0.49 -10.17
N THR A 205 6.13 -0.84 -10.11
CA THR A 205 5.71 -2.24 -9.96
C THR A 205 6.04 -3.04 -11.22
N TYR A 206 5.77 -2.51 -12.42
CA TYR A 206 6.17 -3.18 -13.67
C TYR A 206 7.70 -3.34 -13.77
N LEU A 207 8.46 -2.33 -13.35
CA LEU A 207 9.93 -2.39 -13.36
C LEU A 207 10.48 -3.45 -12.40
N THR A 208 9.92 -3.57 -11.19
CA THR A 208 10.52 -4.39 -10.11
C THR A 208 9.94 -5.78 -10.00
N ARG A 209 8.66 -6.00 -10.37
CA ARG A 209 8.00 -7.30 -10.24
C ARG A 209 8.73 -8.44 -10.96
N PRO A 210 9.20 -8.29 -12.20
CA PRO A 210 9.93 -9.35 -12.89
C PRO A 210 11.26 -9.72 -12.24
N LEU A 211 11.84 -8.78 -11.48
CA LEU A 211 13.14 -8.92 -10.82
C LEU A 211 13.02 -9.25 -9.33
N ARG A 212 11.80 -9.46 -8.83
CA ARG A 212 11.53 -9.59 -7.40
C ARG A 212 12.39 -10.66 -6.73
N ASP A 213 12.48 -11.85 -7.31
CA ASP A 213 13.22 -12.95 -6.72
C ASP A 213 14.72 -12.61 -6.61
N ALA A 214 15.28 -11.96 -7.65
CA ALA A 214 16.66 -11.49 -7.61
C ALA A 214 16.89 -10.36 -6.59
N LEU A 215 15.91 -9.45 -6.45
CA LEU A 215 15.99 -8.34 -5.49
C LEU A 215 15.90 -8.78 -4.03
N VAL A 216 15.27 -9.92 -3.75
CA VAL A 216 15.12 -10.45 -2.40
C VAL A 216 16.14 -11.54 -2.06
N ASP A 217 16.90 -12.06 -3.03
CA ASP A 217 17.97 -13.00 -2.81
C ASP A 217 19.11 -12.34 -2.00
N ARG A 218 19.48 -12.93 -0.87
CA ARG A 218 20.44 -12.35 0.05
C ARG A 218 21.55 -13.31 0.43
N TYR A 219 22.76 -12.76 0.48
CA TYR A 219 23.96 -13.49 0.89
C TYR A 219 23.76 -14.24 2.22
N SER A 220 23.20 -13.58 3.24
CA SER A 220 23.00 -14.19 4.56
C SER A 220 22.04 -15.39 4.56
N GLU A 221 21.05 -15.38 3.67
CA GLU A 221 20.09 -16.49 3.53
C GLU A 221 20.64 -17.66 2.70
N ARG A 222 21.66 -17.41 1.90
CA ARG A 222 22.46 -18.47 1.24
C ARG A 222 23.45 -19.12 2.20
N VAL A 223 23.92 -18.40 3.22
CA VAL A 223 24.80 -18.92 4.28
C VAL A 223 24.02 -19.70 5.32
N GLU A 224 22.89 -19.15 5.78
CA GLU A 224 22.03 -19.77 6.78
C GLU A 224 20.57 -19.67 6.31
N SER A 225 19.88 -20.80 6.18
CA SER A 225 18.49 -20.82 5.72
C SER A 225 17.59 -20.04 6.70
N PRO A 226 16.47 -19.45 6.22
CA PRO A 226 15.50 -18.78 7.10
C PRO A 226 14.98 -19.68 8.22
N ASP A 227 14.80 -20.96 7.97
CA ASP A 227 14.34 -21.92 8.97
C ASP A 227 15.41 -22.21 10.02
N ALA A 228 16.66 -22.35 9.62
CA ALA A 228 17.79 -22.49 10.55
C ALA A 228 17.96 -21.23 11.42
N LEU A 229 17.87 -20.04 10.80
CA LEU A 229 17.92 -18.77 11.52
C LEU A 229 16.76 -18.65 12.53
N SER A 230 15.52 -18.99 12.12
CA SER A 230 14.35 -18.95 12.99
C SER A 230 14.49 -19.92 14.17
N ALA A 231 14.92 -21.15 13.93
CA ALA A 231 15.16 -22.14 14.97
C ALA A 231 16.21 -21.64 15.99
N ARG A 232 17.31 -21.06 15.49
CA ARG A 232 18.38 -20.53 16.35
C ARG A 232 17.95 -19.32 17.20
N VAL A 233 17.14 -18.44 16.64
CA VAL A 233 16.63 -17.26 17.35
C VAL A 233 15.60 -17.68 18.39
N ASN A 234 14.68 -18.58 18.07
CA ASN A 234 13.66 -19.06 19.00
C ASN A 234 14.26 -19.88 20.15
N GLN A 235 15.33 -20.64 19.92
CA GLN A 235 16.04 -21.34 20.98
C GLN A 235 16.70 -20.41 22.01
N ARG A 236 16.99 -19.15 21.66
CA ARG A 236 17.54 -18.14 22.58
C ARG A 236 16.49 -17.36 23.36
N ALA A 237 15.22 -17.48 22.98
CA ALA A 237 14.09 -16.83 23.62
C ALA A 237 13.41 -17.70 24.70
N LEU A 238 13.87 -18.94 24.88
CA LEU A 238 13.53 -19.87 25.95
C LEU A 238 14.64 -19.85 27.03
#